data_c2bc8b9c012bd449310dffa408c3ecce
#
_entry.id   c2bc8b9c012bd449310dffa408c3ecce
#
_cell.length_a   1.000
_cell.length_b   1.000
_cell.length_c   1.000
_cell.angle_alpha   90.00
_cell.angle_beta   90.00
_cell.angle_gamma   90.00
#
_symmetry.space_group_name_H-M   'P 1'
#
loop_
_entity.id
_entity.type
_entity.pdbx_description
1 polymer ?
#
loop_
_entity_poly.entity_id
_entity_poly.type
_entity_poly.pdbx_seq_one_letter_code
_entity_poly.pdbx_strand_id
1 'polypeptide(L)'
;MLKQKLGFIFIFLLSFTAFSGCVLRTLTIDSKPSGATVYLDNTPVGETPVTIPFTYYGTRKITLEKTDADGKLIYERRIVYEKLSLPVYQIFPLDFFSEIVLPVDIKDEHYFTYQLVPLNLPPTAEIQKNVLKNAEELR
;
A
#
# COMPACT_ATOMS: atom_id res chain seq x y z
N MET A 1 -36.41 -42.03 -13.00
CA MET A 1 -36.42 -40.56 -13.21
C MET A 1 -35.85 -39.78 -12.03
N LEU A 2 -36.22 -40.05 -10.77
CA LEU A 2 -35.73 -39.29 -9.59
C LEU A 2 -34.21 -39.43 -9.37
N LYS A 3 -33.65 -40.65 -9.44
CA LYS A 3 -32.22 -40.95 -9.30
C LYS A 3 -31.37 -40.27 -10.37
N GLN A 4 -31.89 -40.17 -11.57
CA GLN A 4 -31.21 -39.50 -12.69
C GLN A 4 -31.15 -37.95 -12.49
N LYS A 5 -32.22 -37.35 -12.00
CA LYS A 5 -32.26 -35.93 -11.64
C LYS A 5 -31.36 -35.64 -10.45
N LEU A 6 -31.28 -36.54 -9.46
CA LEU A 6 -30.40 -36.41 -8.30
C LEU A 6 -28.91 -36.45 -8.73
N GLY A 7 -28.57 -37.35 -9.69
CA GLY A 7 -27.23 -37.42 -10.25
C GLY A 7 -26.81 -36.15 -10.99
N PHE A 8 -27.72 -35.56 -11.77
CA PHE A 8 -27.45 -34.26 -12.45
C PHE A 8 -27.26 -33.11 -11.48
N ILE A 9 -28.05 -33.04 -10.38
CA ILE A 9 -27.91 -32.03 -9.34
C ILE A 9 -26.57 -32.18 -8.63
N PHE A 10 -26.15 -33.40 -8.35
CA PHE A 10 -24.88 -33.71 -7.67
C PHE A 10 -23.67 -33.32 -8.55
N ILE A 11 -23.71 -33.61 -9.85
CA ILE A 11 -22.67 -33.23 -10.82
C ILE A 11 -22.63 -31.70 -10.97
N PHE A 12 -23.79 -31.04 -11.01
CA PHE A 12 -23.88 -29.58 -11.08
C PHE A 12 -23.32 -28.90 -9.81
N LEU A 13 -23.62 -29.43 -8.62
CA LEU A 13 -23.07 -28.95 -7.36
C LEU A 13 -21.55 -29.17 -7.29
N LEU A 14 -21.06 -30.32 -7.73
CA LEU A 14 -19.63 -30.65 -7.74
C LEU A 14 -18.86 -29.78 -8.73
N SER A 15 -19.46 -29.41 -9.87
CA SER A 15 -18.88 -28.48 -10.84
C SER A 15 -18.75 -27.08 -10.28
N PHE A 16 -19.62 -26.67 -9.37
CA PHE A 16 -19.60 -25.32 -8.77
C PHE A 16 -18.46 -25.12 -7.77
N THR A 17 -17.93 -26.18 -7.17
CA THR A 17 -16.80 -26.11 -6.22
C THR A 17 -15.41 -26.01 -6.88
N ALA A 18 -15.34 -26.22 -8.20
CA ALA A 18 -14.06 -26.21 -8.93
C ALA A 18 -13.61 -24.81 -9.40
N PHE A 19 -14.44 -23.77 -9.25
CA PHE A 19 -14.15 -22.40 -9.70
C PHE A 19 -13.77 -21.51 -8.52
N SER A 20 -12.55 -21.67 -7.99
CA SER A 20 -11.97 -20.73 -7.03
C SER A 20 -10.89 -19.92 -7.72
N GLY A 21 -11.25 -18.77 -8.26
CA GLY A 21 -10.29 -17.77 -8.74
C GLY A 21 -9.75 -16.96 -7.56
N CYS A 22 -8.42 -16.80 -7.47
CA CYS A 22 -7.80 -15.90 -6.49
C CYS A 22 -7.43 -14.59 -7.16
N VAL A 23 -7.87 -13.46 -6.59
CA VAL A 23 -7.40 -12.12 -6.99
C VAL A 23 -6.24 -11.74 -6.07
N LEU A 24 -5.05 -11.63 -6.63
CA LEU A 24 -3.87 -11.16 -5.91
C LEU A 24 -3.77 -9.63 -6.05
N ARG A 25 -3.94 -8.92 -4.94
CA ARG A 25 -3.86 -7.47 -4.87
C ARG A 25 -2.58 -7.08 -4.16
N THR A 26 -1.69 -6.34 -4.83
CA THR A 26 -0.42 -5.91 -4.28
C THR A 26 -0.18 -4.42 -4.48
N LEU A 27 0.42 -3.81 -3.46
CA LEU A 27 0.85 -2.43 -3.45
C LEU A 27 2.36 -2.39 -3.27
N THR A 28 3.08 -1.91 -4.28
CA THR A 28 4.52 -1.70 -4.21
C THR A 28 4.83 -0.22 -4.00
N ILE A 29 5.59 0.06 -2.96
CA ILE A 29 6.03 1.41 -2.60
C ILE A 29 7.54 1.47 -2.70
N ASP A 30 8.03 2.39 -3.52
CA ASP A 30 9.46 2.65 -3.71
C ASP A 30 9.79 4.11 -3.39
N SER A 31 11.06 4.39 -3.12
CA SER A 31 11.55 5.75 -2.88
C SER A 31 12.94 5.99 -3.45
N LYS A 32 13.22 7.25 -3.74
CA LYS A 32 14.57 7.71 -4.10
C LYS A 32 15.03 8.75 -3.09
N PRO A 33 16.10 8.44 -2.31
CA PRO A 33 16.81 7.17 -2.23
C PRO A 33 15.98 6.06 -1.57
N SER A 34 16.32 4.80 -1.87
CA SER A 34 15.70 3.61 -1.29
C SER A 34 16.07 3.42 0.20
N GLY A 35 15.42 2.48 0.89
CA GLY A 35 15.65 2.18 2.30
C GLY A 35 15.00 3.21 3.23
N ALA A 36 13.84 3.76 2.84
CA ALA A 36 12.99 4.56 3.72
C ALA A 36 11.97 3.65 4.39
N THR A 37 11.74 3.82 5.68
CA THR A 37 10.69 3.13 6.42
C THR A 37 9.34 3.62 5.94
N VAL A 38 8.47 2.67 5.57
CA VAL A 38 7.12 2.94 5.06
C VAL A 38 6.10 2.62 6.12
N TYR A 39 5.20 3.57 6.35
CA TYR A 39 4.00 3.37 7.16
C TYR A 39 2.77 3.48 6.26
N LEU A 40 1.91 2.47 6.31
CA LEU A 40 0.59 2.48 5.67
C LEU A 40 -0.47 2.66 6.75
N ASP A 41 -1.25 3.74 6.66
CA ASP A 41 -2.27 4.12 7.65
C ASP A 41 -1.72 4.12 9.10
N ASN A 42 -0.50 4.63 9.29
CA ASN A 42 0.28 4.69 10.54
C ASN A 42 0.83 3.35 11.05
N THR A 43 0.68 2.26 10.28
CA THR A 43 1.26 0.96 10.62
C THR A 43 2.54 0.75 9.82
N PRO A 44 3.69 0.42 10.44
CA PRO A 44 4.94 0.16 9.71
C PRO A 44 4.79 -1.14 8.89
N VAL A 45 5.17 -1.09 7.61
CA VAL A 45 5.02 -2.21 6.66
C VAL A 45 6.34 -2.69 6.07
N GLY A 46 7.43 -1.95 6.25
CA GLY A 46 8.76 -2.31 5.79
C GLY A 46 9.57 -1.12 5.30
N GLU A 47 10.64 -1.40 4.57
CA GLU A 47 11.51 -0.39 3.96
C GLU A 47 11.44 -0.46 2.44
N THR A 48 11.57 0.70 1.78
CA THR A 48 11.49 0.80 0.32
C THR A 48 12.70 0.14 -0.37
N PRO A 49 12.49 -0.62 -1.47
CA PRO A 49 11.19 -0.96 -2.07
C PRO A 49 10.46 -2.07 -1.29
N VAL A 50 9.19 -1.89 -0.99
CA VAL A 50 8.37 -2.88 -0.27
C VAL A 50 7.08 -3.18 -1.05
N THR A 51 6.74 -4.46 -1.14
CA THR A 51 5.49 -4.94 -1.75
C THR A 51 4.63 -5.59 -0.67
N ILE A 52 3.42 -5.11 -0.52
CA ILE A 52 2.47 -5.57 0.49
C ILE A 52 1.14 -5.98 -0.15
N PRO A 53 0.47 -7.03 0.33
CA PRO A 53 -0.88 -7.33 -0.09
C PRO A 53 -1.85 -6.31 0.51
N PHE A 54 -2.92 -6.00 -0.22
CA PHE A 54 -4.01 -5.18 0.30
C PHE A 54 -5.37 -5.81 0.03
N THR A 55 -6.34 -5.52 0.88
CA THR A 55 -7.69 -6.09 0.80
C THR A 55 -8.73 -5.05 0.39
N TYR A 56 -8.53 -3.80 0.81
CA TYR A 56 -9.53 -2.75 0.63
C TYR A 56 -9.01 -1.64 -0.27
N TYR A 57 -9.84 -1.24 -1.23
CA TYR A 57 -9.65 -0.05 -2.05
C TYR A 57 -10.01 1.21 -1.29
N GLY A 58 -9.60 2.35 -1.80
CA GLY A 58 -9.87 3.64 -1.21
C GLY A 58 -8.62 4.48 -1.05
N THR A 59 -8.73 5.59 -0.34
CA THR A 59 -7.60 6.47 -0.08
C THR A 59 -6.79 5.95 1.10
N ARG A 60 -5.50 5.72 0.86
CA ARG A 60 -4.55 5.22 1.85
C ARG A 60 -3.53 6.31 2.17
N LYS A 61 -3.21 6.45 3.44
CA LYS A 61 -2.16 7.33 3.91
C LYS A 61 -0.82 6.60 3.87
N ILE A 62 0.10 7.06 3.05
CA ILE A 62 1.46 6.55 2.96
C ILE A 62 2.39 7.56 3.61
N THR A 63 3.18 7.14 4.60
CA THR A 63 4.20 7.96 5.22
C THR A 63 5.55 7.31 5.03
N LEU A 64 6.53 8.08 4.53
CA LEU A 64 7.90 7.64 4.35
C LEU A 64 8.82 8.44 5.27
N GLU A 65 9.68 7.71 5.97
CA GLU A 65 10.69 8.25 6.86
C GLU A 65 12.04 7.60 6.56
N LYS A 66 13.08 8.41 6.37
CA LYS A 66 14.43 7.90 6.22
C LYS A 66 15.31 8.46 7.31
N THR A 67 15.82 7.55 8.14
CA THR A 67 16.68 7.84 9.29
C THR A 67 18.11 7.38 9.02
N ASP A 68 19.06 7.92 9.77
CA ASP A 68 20.42 7.39 9.88
C ASP A 68 20.51 6.24 10.90
N ALA A 69 21.74 5.77 11.17
CA ALA A 69 22.00 4.69 12.12
C ALA A 69 21.62 5.06 13.57
N ASP A 70 21.58 6.35 13.89
CA ASP A 70 21.23 6.87 15.22
C ASP A 70 19.71 7.12 15.36
N GLY A 71 18.93 6.78 14.34
CA GLY A 71 17.47 6.97 14.32
C GLY A 71 17.02 8.42 14.06
N LYS A 72 17.93 9.31 13.66
CA LYS A 72 17.63 10.70 13.33
C LYS A 72 17.18 10.81 11.87
N LEU A 73 16.12 11.58 11.61
CA LEU A 73 15.67 11.86 10.26
C LEU A 73 16.74 12.59 9.46
N ILE A 74 17.09 12.05 8.30
CA ILE A 74 18.03 12.64 7.33
C ILE A 74 17.31 13.17 6.07
N TYR A 75 16.04 12.79 5.89
CA TYR A 75 15.15 13.30 4.86
C TYR A 75 13.87 13.82 5.49
N GLU A 76 13.22 14.75 4.82
CA GLU A 76 11.90 15.23 5.23
C GLU A 76 10.89 14.08 5.22
N ARG A 77 10.09 14.00 6.28
CA ARG A 77 8.98 13.05 6.35
C ARG A 77 7.99 13.36 5.22
N ARG A 78 7.76 12.39 4.34
CA ARG A 78 6.81 12.54 3.25
C ARG A 78 5.51 11.84 3.59
N ILE A 79 4.42 12.60 3.57
CA ILE A 79 3.06 12.09 3.80
C ILE A 79 2.28 12.30 2.51
N VAL A 80 1.70 11.22 1.99
CA VAL A 80 0.92 11.24 0.75
C VAL A 80 -0.37 10.44 0.95
N TYR A 81 -1.45 10.90 0.32
CA TYR A 81 -2.72 10.21 0.29
C TYR A 81 -2.95 9.70 -1.12
N GLU A 82 -2.82 8.38 -1.31
CA GLU A 82 -2.99 7.75 -2.62
C GLU A 82 -4.32 7.00 -2.69
N LYS A 83 -5.00 7.17 -3.81
CA LYS A 83 -6.27 6.50 -4.06
C LYS A 83 -6.03 5.21 -4.83
N LEU A 84 -6.22 4.08 -4.16
CA LEU A 84 -6.31 2.77 -4.81
C LEU A 84 -7.70 2.66 -5.45
N SER A 85 -7.77 2.78 -6.77
CA SER A 85 -9.04 2.76 -7.51
C SER A 85 -9.52 1.34 -7.72
N LEU A 86 -10.84 1.12 -7.58
CA LEU A 86 -11.45 -0.14 -7.97
C LEU A 86 -11.28 -0.36 -9.48
N PRO A 87 -10.76 -1.51 -9.92
CA PRO A 87 -10.76 -1.88 -11.33
C PRO A 87 -12.20 -2.14 -11.81
N VAL A 88 -12.45 -1.88 -13.10
CA VAL A 88 -13.78 -1.96 -13.72
C VAL A 88 -14.41 -3.35 -13.60
N TYR A 89 -13.60 -4.41 -13.59
CA TYR A 89 -14.08 -5.80 -13.46
C TYR A 89 -14.64 -6.13 -12.06
N GLN A 90 -14.44 -5.28 -11.05
CA GLN A 90 -15.01 -5.43 -9.70
C GLN A 90 -16.30 -4.62 -9.50
N ILE A 91 -16.85 -4.05 -10.56
CA ILE A 91 -18.14 -3.35 -10.50
C ILE A 91 -19.27 -4.33 -10.87
N PHE A 92 -20.28 -4.43 -9.98
CA PHE A 92 -21.46 -5.25 -10.26
C PHE A 92 -22.13 -4.83 -11.60
N PRO A 93 -22.49 -5.75 -12.52
CA PRO A 93 -22.48 -7.22 -12.40
C PRO A 93 -21.22 -7.91 -12.93
N LEU A 94 -20.19 -7.16 -13.37
CA LEU A 94 -18.97 -7.70 -13.98
C LEU A 94 -18.13 -8.55 -12.99
N ASP A 95 -18.17 -8.18 -11.71
CA ASP A 95 -17.51 -8.90 -10.61
C ASP A 95 -17.96 -10.37 -10.58
N PHE A 96 -19.26 -10.61 -10.65
CA PHE A 96 -19.83 -11.96 -10.67
C PHE A 96 -19.36 -12.78 -11.89
N PHE A 97 -19.23 -12.17 -13.05
CA PHE A 97 -18.76 -12.86 -14.25
C PHE A 97 -17.26 -13.09 -14.24
N SER A 98 -16.46 -12.18 -13.70
CA SER A 98 -15.01 -12.32 -13.64
C SER A 98 -14.58 -13.42 -12.68
N GLU A 99 -15.27 -13.61 -11.57
CA GLU A 99 -14.95 -14.64 -10.57
C GLU A 99 -15.44 -16.05 -10.98
N ILE A 100 -16.54 -16.14 -11.73
CA ILE A 100 -17.15 -17.44 -12.08
C ILE A 100 -16.70 -17.93 -13.46
N VAL A 101 -16.58 -17.02 -14.45
CA VAL A 101 -16.35 -17.41 -15.86
C VAL A 101 -14.88 -17.46 -16.23
N LEU A 102 -14.04 -16.69 -15.54
CA LEU A 102 -12.61 -16.63 -15.82
C LEU A 102 -11.81 -17.28 -14.68
N PRO A 103 -11.43 -18.57 -14.78
CA PRO A 103 -10.51 -19.22 -13.84
C PRO A 103 -9.07 -18.73 -14.11
N VAL A 104 -8.84 -17.42 -14.01
CA VAL A 104 -7.55 -16.77 -14.24
C VAL A 104 -7.17 -16.04 -12.97
N ASP A 105 -5.94 -16.18 -12.53
CA ASP A 105 -5.38 -15.37 -11.46
C ASP A 105 -5.28 -13.91 -11.92
N ILE A 106 -6.22 -13.10 -11.47
CA ILE A 106 -6.23 -11.66 -11.76
C ILE A 106 -5.25 -10.98 -10.81
N LYS A 107 -4.22 -10.34 -11.36
CA LYS A 107 -3.26 -9.54 -10.59
C LYS A 107 -3.67 -8.08 -10.65
N ASP A 108 -3.86 -7.47 -9.50
CA ASP A 108 -4.09 -6.05 -9.34
C ASP A 108 -2.88 -5.43 -8.61
N GLU A 109 -1.99 -4.86 -9.39
CA GLU A 109 -0.70 -4.35 -8.93
C GLU A 109 -0.68 -2.83 -9.01
N HIS A 110 -0.55 -2.16 -7.86
CA HIS A 110 -0.31 -0.72 -7.77
C HIS A 110 1.15 -0.46 -7.45
N TYR A 111 1.76 0.49 -8.17
CA TYR A 111 3.16 0.86 -8.00
C TYR A 111 3.33 2.36 -7.83
N PHE A 112 3.93 2.79 -6.71
CA PHE A 112 4.20 4.18 -6.41
C PHE A 112 5.68 4.40 -6.09
N THR A 113 6.27 5.44 -6.71
CA THR A 113 7.65 5.86 -6.44
C THR A 113 7.65 7.30 -5.94
N TYR A 114 8.35 7.54 -4.83
CA TYR A 114 8.42 8.85 -4.21
C TYR A 114 9.86 9.38 -4.16
N GLN A 115 10.04 10.64 -4.50
CA GLN A 115 11.30 11.36 -4.27
C GLN A 115 11.30 11.90 -2.84
N LEU A 116 12.35 11.60 -2.08
CA LEU A 116 12.59 12.15 -0.75
C LEU A 116 13.46 13.39 -0.86
N VAL A 117 13.15 14.41 -0.08
CA VAL A 117 13.90 15.66 -0.01
C VAL A 117 14.86 15.58 1.18
N PRO A 118 16.18 15.81 0.99
CA PRO A 118 17.13 15.84 2.09
C PRO A 118 16.76 16.92 3.11
N LEU A 119 16.85 16.58 4.40
CA LEU A 119 16.59 17.50 5.49
C LEU A 119 17.82 18.41 5.70
N ASN A 120 17.78 19.62 5.11
CA ASN A 120 18.82 20.63 5.28
C ASN A 120 18.66 21.31 6.65
N LEU A 121 19.11 20.66 7.71
CA LEU A 121 19.20 21.27 9.04
C LEU A 121 20.47 22.08 9.12
N PRO A 122 20.43 23.36 9.57
CA PRO A 122 21.64 24.13 9.85
C PRO A 122 22.44 23.44 10.97
N PRO A 123 23.76 23.62 11.03
CA PRO A 123 24.60 23.04 12.07
C PRO A 123 24.03 23.34 13.46
N THR A 124 24.07 22.37 14.36
CA THR A 124 23.51 22.49 15.73
C THR A 124 24.03 23.73 16.48
N ALA A 125 25.30 24.10 16.26
CA ALA A 125 25.89 25.29 16.84
C ALA A 125 25.21 26.59 16.38
N GLU A 126 24.76 26.64 15.13
CA GLU A 126 24.04 27.82 14.59
C GLU A 126 22.63 27.90 15.13
N ILE A 127 21.96 26.75 15.28
CA ILE A 127 20.62 26.69 15.91
C ILE A 127 20.72 27.19 17.36
N GLN A 128 21.69 26.69 18.14
CA GLN A 128 21.90 27.14 19.53
C GLN A 128 22.16 28.63 19.62
N LYS A 129 23.00 29.18 18.75
CA LYS A 129 23.32 30.63 18.71
C LYS A 129 22.06 31.44 18.42
N ASN A 130 21.22 31.01 17.47
CA ASN A 130 20.01 31.74 17.12
C ASN A 130 18.94 31.64 18.26
N VAL A 131 18.82 30.49 18.92
CA VAL A 131 17.92 30.34 20.07
C VAL A 131 18.35 31.22 21.23
N LEU A 132 19.66 31.26 21.56
CA LEU A 132 20.19 32.13 22.62
C LEU A 132 19.98 33.61 22.30
N LYS A 133 20.25 34.04 21.06
CA LYS A 133 20.02 35.41 20.61
C LYS A 133 18.55 35.83 20.76
N ASN A 134 17.62 34.96 20.29
CA ASN A 134 16.19 35.27 20.41
C ASN A 134 15.73 35.28 21.88
N ALA A 135 16.31 34.46 22.74
CA ALA A 135 16.00 34.45 24.17
C ALA A 135 16.51 35.75 24.87
N GLU A 136 17.63 36.33 24.43
CA GLU A 136 18.15 37.60 24.92
C GLU A 136 17.27 38.77 24.46
N GLU A 137 16.76 38.77 23.21
CA GLU A 137 15.86 39.78 22.69
C GLU A 137 14.48 39.83 23.38
N LEU A 138 14.07 38.75 24.01
CA LEU A 138 12.78 38.64 24.71
C LEU A 138 12.89 38.99 26.22
N ARG A 139 14.05 39.35 26.71
CA ARG A 139 14.33 39.63 28.12
C ARG A 139 14.40 41.12 28.41
#